data_d7063eb2772dba7eb5e8df08e83c02c0
#
_entry.id   d7063eb2772dba7eb5e8df08e83c02c0
#
_cell.length_a   1.000
_cell.length_b   1.000
_cell.length_c   1.000
_cell.angle_alpha   90.00
_cell.angle_beta   90.00
_cell.angle_gamma   90.00
#
_symmetry.space_group_name_H-M   'P 1'
#
loop_
_entity.id
_entity.type
_entity.pdbx_description
1 polymer ?
#
loop_
_entity_poly.entity_id
_entity_poly.type
_entity_poly.pdbx_seq_one_letter_code
_entity_poly.pdbx_strand_id
1 'polypeptide(L)'
;GVDAKDPRPWHLGPVKSLVIALALPICYGVWFFLRHRRLNFFSVVGLASVLLTGGLTLYLWQEDGSVRSNAPTLFGIKEGSIPLILGLAIFVSHWTKTPLLRTFLYSPQIFDIGKIERVVAEKQSGEAYRKLLFLCTVLFSASFLVSTLANFFLAQHFLGDIDFNDKLEARRPYNNGVGTLTFWGFI
;
A
#
# COMPACT_ATOMS: atom_id res chain seq x y z
N GLY A 1 -12.43 12.45 21.34
CA GLY A 1 -13.88 12.46 21.30
C GLY A 1 -14.36 13.83 20.89
N VAL A 2 -14.91 13.97 19.69
CA VAL A 2 -15.61 15.20 19.29
C VAL A 2 -17.04 14.97 19.74
N ASP A 3 -17.40 15.57 20.87
CA ASP A 3 -18.79 15.59 21.32
C ASP A 3 -19.63 16.34 20.27
N ALA A 4 -20.66 15.66 19.76
CA ALA A 4 -21.57 16.17 18.74
C ALA A 4 -22.46 17.37 19.22
N LYS A 5 -22.18 17.93 20.40
CA LYS A 5 -23.04 18.91 21.05
C LYS A 5 -22.76 20.36 20.70
N ASP A 6 -21.60 20.70 20.09
CA ASP A 6 -21.31 22.05 19.63
C ASP A 6 -20.55 22.06 18.31
N PRO A 7 -21.24 22.04 17.17
CA PRO A 7 -20.57 22.17 15.87
C PRO A 7 -20.04 23.59 15.71
N ARG A 8 -18.74 23.78 15.97
CA ARG A 8 -18.08 25.03 15.64
C ARG A 8 -18.08 25.22 14.12
N PRO A 9 -18.19 26.46 13.60
CA PRO A 9 -18.39 26.74 12.17
C PRO A 9 -17.25 26.20 11.27
N TRP A 10 -16.08 25.84 11.83
CA TRP A 10 -14.95 25.22 11.11
C TRP A 10 -14.92 23.70 11.18
N HIS A 11 -15.87 23.03 11.81
CA HIS A 11 -15.98 21.59 11.83
C HIS A 11 -16.53 21.10 10.48
N LEU A 12 -15.63 20.68 9.60
CA LEU A 12 -15.97 20.21 8.26
C LEU A 12 -16.68 18.85 8.23
N GLY A 13 -16.73 18.16 9.37
CA GLY A 13 -17.21 16.77 9.42
C GLY A 13 -16.24 15.77 8.77
N PRO A 14 -16.39 14.47 9.07
CA PRO A 14 -15.40 13.46 8.67
C PRO A 14 -15.27 13.32 7.14
N VAL A 15 -16.37 13.35 6.41
CA VAL A 15 -16.39 13.20 4.95
C VAL A 15 -15.69 14.38 4.25
N LYS A 16 -16.03 15.62 4.62
CA LYS A 16 -15.41 16.80 4.01
C LYS A 16 -13.93 16.90 4.33
N SER A 17 -13.54 16.59 5.58
CA SER A 17 -12.13 16.55 5.99
C SER A 17 -11.34 15.50 5.20
N LEU A 18 -11.91 14.32 4.97
CA LEU A 18 -11.30 13.26 4.17
C LEU A 18 -11.15 13.69 2.71
N VAL A 19 -12.18 14.27 2.11
CA VAL A 19 -12.14 14.77 0.71
C VAL A 19 -11.04 15.82 0.56
N ILE A 20 -10.92 16.77 1.49
CA ILE A 20 -9.86 17.79 1.46
C ILE A 20 -8.48 17.14 1.61
N ALA A 21 -8.33 16.20 2.55
CA ALA A 21 -7.07 15.49 2.75
C ALA A 21 -6.63 14.71 1.51
N LEU A 22 -7.57 14.10 0.78
CA LEU A 22 -7.31 13.36 -0.45
C LEU A 22 -7.06 14.30 -1.65
N ALA A 23 -7.70 15.45 -1.68
CA ALA A 23 -7.55 16.42 -2.78
C ALA A 23 -6.10 16.90 -2.92
N LEU A 24 -5.38 17.12 -1.82
CA LEU A 24 -3.99 17.61 -1.84
C LEU A 24 -3.03 16.68 -2.59
N PRO A 25 -2.88 15.38 -2.22
CA PRO A 25 -1.99 14.48 -2.94
C PRO A 25 -2.44 14.21 -4.38
N ILE A 26 -3.75 14.20 -4.64
CA ILE A 26 -4.28 14.02 -6.00
C ILE A 26 -3.95 15.23 -6.87
N CYS A 27 -4.24 16.44 -6.40
CA CYS A 27 -3.91 17.66 -7.16
C CYS A 27 -2.41 17.78 -7.39
N TYR A 28 -1.58 17.49 -6.39
CA TYR A 28 -0.13 17.48 -6.54
C TYR A 28 0.32 16.43 -7.57
N GLY A 29 -0.20 15.20 -7.49
CA GLY A 29 0.12 14.12 -8.41
C GLY A 29 -0.25 14.45 -9.87
N VAL A 30 -1.45 15.01 -10.07
CA VAL A 30 -1.92 15.47 -11.39
C VAL A 30 -1.05 16.63 -11.90
N TRP A 31 -0.79 17.62 -11.06
CA TRP A 31 0.08 18.75 -11.44
C TRP A 31 1.48 18.28 -11.82
N PHE A 32 2.08 17.40 -11.01
CA PHE A 32 3.40 16.84 -11.29
C PHE A 32 3.42 16.07 -12.61
N PHE A 33 2.41 15.24 -12.86
CA PHE A 33 2.28 14.49 -14.12
C PHE A 33 2.16 15.40 -15.32
N LEU A 34 1.30 16.42 -15.27
CA LEU A 34 1.11 17.38 -16.35
C LEU A 34 2.38 18.17 -16.64
N ARG A 35 3.14 18.51 -15.59
CA ARG A 35 4.37 19.30 -15.69
C ARG A 35 5.56 18.52 -16.24
N HIS A 36 5.73 17.28 -15.80
CA HIS A 36 6.92 16.48 -16.13
C HIS A 36 6.66 15.40 -17.17
N ARG A 37 5.40 15.06 -17.45
CA ARG A 37 4.96 13.98 -18.35
C ARG A 37 5.70 12.64 -18.12
N ARG A 38 6.18 12.42 -16.90
CA ARG A 38 6.88 11.20 -16.48
C ARG A 38 6.12 10.58 -15.33
N LEU A 39 5.57 9.40 -15.57
CA LEU A 39 5.05 8.54 -14.51
C LEU A 39 6.13 7.54 -14.17
N ASN A 40 6.50 7.45 -12.91
CA ASN A 40 7.23 6.31 -12.42
C ASN A 40 6.27 5.33 -11.75
N PHE A 41 6.64 4.06 -11.76
CA PHE A 41 5.84 2.98 -11.18
C PHE A 41 5.41 3.28 -9.73
N PHE A 42 6.31 3.78 -8.90
CA PHE A 42 6.03 4.08 -7.48
C PHE A 42 5.03 5.21 -7.30
N SER A 43 5.08 6.25 -8.14
CA SER A 43 4.10 7.34 -8.10
C SER A 43 2.70 6.86 -8.46
N VAL A 44 2.58 5.93 -9.43
CA VAL A 44 1.30 5.32 -9.80
C VAL A 44 0.76 4.45 -8.66
N VAL A 45 1.61 3.61 -8.07
CA VAL A 45 1.23 2.75 -6.92
C VAL A 45 0.84 3.61 -5.72
N GLY A 46 1.60 4.66 -5.41
CA GLY A 46 1.28 5.59 -4.32
C GLY A 46 -0.06 6.30 -4.53
N LEU A 47 -0.32 6.80 -5.73
CA LEU A 47 -1.61 7.43 -6.07
C LEU A 47 -2.76 6.42 -5.97
N ALA A 48 -2.59 5.22 -6.51
CA ALA A 48 -3.57 4.16 -6.42
C ALA A 48 -3.87 3.78 -4.96
N SER A 49 -2.83 3.69 -4.10
CA SER A 49 -3.00 3.44 -2.66
C SER A 49 -3.84 4.50 -1.97
N VAL A 50 -3.58 5.79 -2.25
CA VAL A 50 -4.34 6.91 -1.69
C VAL A 50 -5.80 6.86 -2.15
N LEU A 51 -6.04 6.63 -3.45
CA LEU A 51 -7.39 6.52 -4.00
C LEU A 51 -8.16 5.32 -3.43
N LEU A 52 -7.51 4.16 -3.31
CA LEU A 52 -8.12 2.98 -2.70
C LEU A 52 -8.46 3.24 -1.23
N THR A 53 -7.55 3.83 -0.46
CA THR A 53 -7.79 4.13 0.95
C THR A 53 -8.94 5.12 1.12
N GLY A 54 -8.93 6.21 0.38
CA GLY A 54 -9.98 7.21 0.47
C GLY A 54 -11.32 6.73 -0.06
N GLY A 55 -11.32 6.07 -1.22
CA GLY A 55 -12.53 5.50 -1.82
C GLY A 55 -13.15 4.43 -0.94
N LEU A 56 -12.32 3.52 -0.37
CA LEU A 56 -12.81 2.50 0.55
C LEU A 56 -13.38 3.12 1.83
N THR A 57 -12.71 4.12 2.40
CA THR A 57 -13.21 4.82 3.59
C THR A 57 -14.57 5.45 3.31
N LEU A 58 -14.72 6.17 2.19
CA LEU A 58 -16.00 6.75 1.78
C LEU A 58 -17.09 5.69 1.55
N TYR A 59 -16.72 4.54 0.97
CA TYR A 59 -17.66 3.44 0.74
C TYR A 59 -18.09 2.75 2.04
N LEU A 60 -17.17 2.55 2.98
CA LEU A 60 -17.44 1.82 4.23
C LEU A 60 -18.28 2.64 5.20
N TRP A 61 -18.11 3.97 5.24
CA TRP A 61 -18.90 4.85 6.09
C TRP A 61 -20.22 5.20 5.41
N GLN A 62 -21.34 4.96 6.11
CA GLN A 62 -22.67 5.29 5.64
C GLN A 62 -23.08 6.69 6.13
N GLU A 63 -24.12 7.26 5.53
CA GLU A 63 -24.62 8.60 5.89
C GLU A 63 -25.12 8.68 7.34
N ASP A 64 -25.67 7.58 7.88
CA ASP A 64 -26.09 7.44 9.28
C ASP A 64 -24.89 7.32 10.24
N GLY A 65 -23.67 7.33 9.70
CA GLY A 65 -22.42 7.21 10.44
C GLY A 65 -22.10 5.77 10.87
N SER A 66 -22.82 4.78 10.37
CA SER A 66 -22.49 3.37 10.60
C SER A 66 -21.38 2.89 9.64
N VAL A 67 -20.79 1.74 9.98
CA VAL A 67 -19.78 1.07 9.16
C VAL A 67 -20.41 -0.19 8.57
N ARG A 68 -20.14 -0.47 7.29
CA ARG A 68 -20.66 -1.66 6.61
C ARG A 68 -20.07 -2.93 7.19
N SER A 69 -20.88 -3.99 7.28
CA SER A 69 -20.49 -5.30 7.84
C SER A 69 -19.38 -6.01 7.05
N ASN A 70 -19.19 -5.69 5.77
CA ASN A 70 -18.12 -6.24 4.95
C ASN A 70 -16.77 -5.50 5.10
N ALA A 71 -16.65 -4.57 6.06
CA ALA A 71 -15.45 -3.79 6.32
C ALA A 71 -14.20 -4.64 6.55
N PRO A 72 -14.22 -5.73 7.35
CA PRO A 72 -13.03 -6.56 7.57
C PRO A 72 -12.45 -7.11 6.27
N THR A 73 -13.31 -7.66 5.42
CA THR A 73 -12.89 -8.25 4.14
C THR A 73 -12.36 -7.20 3.16
N LEU A 74 -13.08 -6.09 3.00
CA LEU A 74 -12.67 -5.03 2.08
C LEU A 74 -11.39 -4.34 2.54
N PHE A 75 -11.25 -4.13 3.86
CA PHE A 75 -10.03 -3.57 4.43
C PHE A 75 -8.84 -4.53 4.23
N GLY A 76 -9.03 -5.81 4.47
CA GLY A 76 -8.03 -6.84 4.23
C GLY A 76 -7.57 -6.93 2.76
N ILE A 77 -8.52 -6.89 1.81
CA ILE A 77 -8.23 -6.84 0.39
C ILE A 77 -7.43 -5.57 0.03
N LYS A 78 -7.83 -4.43 0.54
CA LYS A 78 -7.14 -3.16 0.30
C LYS A 78 -5.70 -3.20 0.84
N GLU A 79 -5.49 -3.63 2.09
CA GLU A 79 -4.14 -3.69 2.68
C GLU A 79 -3.26 -4.73 2.00
N GLY A 80 -3.83 -5.86 1.58
CA GLY A 80 -3.12 -6.89 0.83
C GLY A 80 -2.84 -6.52 -0.64
N SER A 81 -3.63 -5.62 -1.23
CA SER A 81 -3.51 -5.32 -2.67
C SER A 81 -2.20 -4.64 -3.04
N ILE A 82 -1.68 -3.74 -2.22
CA ILE A 82 -0.44 -3.00 -2.49
C ILE A 82 0.77 -3.93 -2.52
N PRO A 83 1.05 -4.74 -1.46
CA PRO A 83 2.14 -5.70 -1.54
C PRO A 83 1.94 -6.72 -2.67
N LEU A 84 0.70 -7.15 -2.95
CA LEU A 84 0.43 -8.05 -4.07
C LEU A 84 0.86 -7.44 -5.41
N ILE A 85 0.45 -6.20 -5.69
CA ILE A 85 0.82 -5.48 -6.91
C ILE A 85 2.34 -5.32 -7.00
N LEU A 86 3.01 -4.96 -5.90
CA LEU A 86 4.47 -4.83 -5.86
C LEU A 86 5.17 -6.16 -6.13
N GLY A 87 4.75 -7.23 -5.47
CA GLY A 87 5.31 -8.57 -5.68
C GLY A 87 5.15 -9.07 -7.11
N LEU A 88 3.95 -8.91 -7.68
CA LEU A 88 3.68 -9.27 -9.07
C LEU A 88 4.48 -8.41 -10.04
N ALA A 89 4.57 -7.10 -9.81
CA ALA A 89 5.34 -6.21 -10.67
C ALA A 89 6.84 -6.57 -10.66
N ILE A 90 7.41 -6.88 -9.50
CA ILE A 90 8.81 -7.31 -9.39
C ILE A 90 9.01 -8.63 -10.13
N PHE A 91 8.12 -9.60 -9.92
CA PHE A 91 8.19 -10.90 -10.57
C PHE A 91 8.10 -10.77 -12.09
N VAL A 92 7.07 -10.12 -12.61
CA VAL A 92 6.86 -9.92 -14.05
C VAL A 92 7.97 -9.07 -14.68
N SER A 93 8.50 -8.09 -13.95
CA SER A 93 9.59 -7.24 -14.46
C SER A 93 10.88 -8.02 -14.75
N HIS A 94 11.04 -9.22 -14.16
CA HIS A 94 12.23 -10.06 -14.39
C HIS A 94 12.46 -10.33 -15.89
N TRP A 95 11.40 -10.49 -16.68
CA TRP A 95 11.47 -10.73 -18.13
C TRP A 95 11.52 -9.46 -18.97
N THR A 96 11.56 -8.28 -18.34
CA THR A 96 11.68 -7.01 -19.05
C THR A 96 13.15 -6.60 -19.23
N LYS A 97 13.39 -5.58 -20.06
CA LYS A 97 14.74 -5.02 -20.26
C LYS A 97 15.33 -4.38 -19.00
N THR A 98 14.47 -3.93 -18.09
CA THR A 98 14.83 -3.27 -16.83
C THR A 98 14.11 -3.92 -15.66
N PRO A 99 14.61 -5.07 -15.14
CA PRO A 99 14.01 -5.72 -13.99
C PRO A 99 13.95 -4.78 -12.77
N LEU A 100 12.79 -4.68 -12.13
CA LEU A 100 12.61 -3.81 -10.96
C LEU A 100 13.57 -4.18 -9.82
N LEU A 101 13.78 -5.47 -9.58
CA LEU A 101 14.76 -5.92 -8.59
C LEU A 101 16.15 -5.35 -8.87
N ARG A 102 16.58 -5.37 -10.13
CA ARG A 102 17.87 -4.80 -10.53
C ARG A 102 17.92 -3.30 -10.24
N THR A 103 16.84 -2.58 -10.48
CA THR A 103 16.74 -1.15 -10.17
C THR A 103 16.92 -0.87 -8.68
N PHE A 104 16.41 -1.74 -7.80
CA PHE A 104 16.63 -1.63 -6.36
C PHE A 104 18.04 -2.00 -5.93
N LEU A 105 18.56 -3.12 -6.44
CA LEU A 105 19.90 -3.61 -6.10
C LEU A 105 21.02 -2.76 -6.70
N TYR A 106 20.81 -2.18 -7.88
CA TYR A 106 21.80 -1.33 -8.55
C TYR A 106 21.70 0.13 -8.09
N SER A 107 21.49 0.32 -6.79
CA SER A 107 21.67 1.64 -6.20
C SER A 107 23.16 1.90 -5.97
N PRO A 108 23.76 2.91 -6.60
CA PRO A 108 25.17 3.24 -6.41
C PRO A 108 25.52 3.63 -4.97
N GLN A 109 24.48 3.95 -4.18
CA GLN A 109 24.60 4.30 -2.76
C GLN A 109 24.79 3.08 -1.86
N ILE A 110 24.35 1.88 -2.32
CA ILE A 110 24.37 0.64 -1.53
C ILE A 110 25.40 -0.34 -2.07
N PHE A 111 25.59 -0.40 -3.38
CA PHE A 111 26.49 -1.37 -4.03
C PHE A 111 27.44 -0.71 -5.01
N ASP A 112 28.68 -1.16 -4.99
CA ASP A 112 29.69 -0.82 -6.03
C ASP A 112 29.40 -1.66 -7.29
N ILE A 113 28.56 -1.09 -8.16
CA ILE A 113 28.11 -1.74 -9.39
C ILE A 113 29.28 -2.07 -10.31
N GLY A 114 30.26 -1.15 -10.45
CA GLY A 114 31.44 -1.34 -11.29
C GLY A 114 32.28 -2.51 -10.82
N LYS A 115 32.43 -2.69 -9.51
CA LYS A 115 33.14 -3.85 -8.94
C LYS A 115 32.40 -5.16 -9.21
N ILE A 116 31.06 -5.17 -9.06
CA ILE A 116 30.24 -6.36 -9.33
C ILE A 116 30.38 -6.77 -10.81
N GLU A 117 30.22 -5.85 -11.73
CA GLU A 117 30.30 -6.13 -13.18
C GLU A 117 31.69 -6.63 -13.57
N ARG A 118 32.75 -6.03 -13.02
CA ARG A 118 34.12 -6.47 -13.24
C ARG A 118 34.37 -7.89 -12.75
N VAL A 119 33.98 -8.19 -11.50
CA VAL A 119 34.17 -9.53 -10.91
C VAL A 119 33.37 -10.60 -11.65
N VAL A 120 32.14 -10.29 -12.08
CA VAL A 120 31.31 -11.18 -12.89
C VAL A 120 31.97 -11.47 -14.23
N ALA A 121 32.56 -10.47 -14.87
CA ALA A 121 33.27 -10.63 -16.14
C ALA A 121 34.60 -11.42 -15.98
N GLU A 122 35.41 -11.05 -14.99
CA GLU A 122 36.71 -11.73 -14.72
C GLU A 122 36.53 -13.21 -14.39
N LYS A 123 35.50 -13.56 -13.61
CA LYS A 123 35.21 -14.94 -13.21
C LYS A 123 34.35 -15.70 -14.22
N GLN A 124 33.97 -15.10 -15.33
CA GLN A 124 33.05 -15.65 -16.34
C GLN A 124 31.77 -16.24 -15.71
N SER A 125 31.30 -15.62 -14.60
CA SER A 125 30.21 -16.13 -13.78
C SER A 125 28.83 -15.52 -14.13
N GLY A 126 28.67 -15.02 -15.36
CA GLY A 126 27.44 -14.33 -15.79
C GLY A 126 26.17 -15.19 -15.70
N GLU A 127 26.29 -16.53 -15.91
CA GLU A 127 25.14 -17.43 -15.78
C GLU A 127 24.75 -17.64 -14.31
N ALA A 128 25.73 -17.84 -13.44
CA ALA A 128 25.51 -17.98 -12.00
C ALA A 128 24.89 -16.68 -11.42
N TYR A 129 25.37 -15.53 -11.89
CA TYR A 129 24.81 -14.24 -11.50
C TYR A 129 23.36 -14.06 -11.94
N ARG A 130 22.98 -14.47 -13.15
CA ARG A 130 21.58 -14.45 -13.62
C ARG A 130 20.69 -15.37 -12.78
N LYS A 131 21.16 -16.59 -12.45
CA LYS A 131 20.43 -17.51 -11.56
C LYS A 131 20.22 -16.89 -10.17
N LEU A 132 21.25 -16.24 -9.63
CA LEU A 132 21.14 -15.53 -8.35
C LEU A 132 20.10 -14.41 -8.40
N LEU A 133 20.13 -13.57 -9.44
CA LEU A 133 19.14 -12.51 -9.61
C LEU A 133 17.71 -13.06 -9.74
N PHE A 134 17.54 -14.19 -10.44
CA PHE A 134 16.22 -14.85 -10.51
C PHE A 134 15.77 -15.35 -9.15
N LEU A 135 16.65 -16.04 -8.41
CA LEU A 135 16.33 -16.49 -7.04
C LEU A 135 15.95 -15.32 -6.14
N CYS A 136 16.72 -14.23 -6.16
CA CYS A 136 16.40 -13.01 -5.42
C CYS A 136 15.04 -12.43 -5.84
N THR A 137 14.70 -12.43 -7.14
CA THR A 137 13.41 -11.97 -7.64
C THR A 137 12.28 -12.82 -7.05
N VAL A 138 12.42 -14.16 -7.08
CA VAL A 138 11.42 -15.09 -6.54
C VAL A 138 11.26 -14.90 -5.04
N LEU A 139 12.34 -14.85 -4.27
CA LEU A 139 12.29 -14.68 -2.82
C LEU A 139 11.68 -13.33 -2.43
N PHE A 140 12.05 -12.27 -3.15
CA PHE A 140 11.52 -10.93 -2.88
C PHE A 140 10.04 -10.83 -3.23
N SER A 141 9.61 -11.41 -4.36
CA SER A 141 8.19 -11.48 -4.72
C SER A 141 7.39 -12.34 -3.74
N ALA A 142 7.96 -13.47 -3.30
CA ALA A 142 7.33 -14.33 -2.30
C ALA A 142 7.14 -13.61 -0.95
N SER A 143 8.09 -12.77 -0.52
CA SER A 143 7.94 -11.97 0.69
C SER A 143 6.74 -11.01 0.61
N PHE A 144 6.47 -10.43 -0.56
CA PHE A 144 5.27 -9.61 -0.76
C PHE A 144 3.99 -10.44 -0.74
N LEU A 145 3.99 -11.68 -1.22
CA LEU A 145 2.83 -12.57 -1.10
C LEU A 145 2.56 -12.92 0.37
N VAL A 146 3.60 -13.19 1.15
CA VAL A 146 3.46 -13.41 2.59
C VAL A 146 2.89 -12.16 3.27
N SER A 147 3.39 -10.96 2.93
CA SER A 147 2.86 -9.70 3.41
C SER A 147 1.38 -9.49 3.03
N THR A 148 1.00 -9.85 1.79
CA THR A 148 -0.40 -9.81 1.33
C THR A 148 -1.30 -10.64 2.22
N LEU A 149 -0.93 -11.90 2.46
CA LEU A 149 -1.69 -12.81 3.30
C LEU A 149 -1.73 -12.34 4.76
N ALA A 150 -0.59 -11.91 5.30
CA ALA A 150 -0.50 -11.39 6.66
C ALA A 150 -1.43 -10.18 6.86
N ASN A 151 -1.40 -9.21 5.96
CA ASN A 151 -2.29 -8.04 6.04
C ASN A 151 -3.77 -8.41 5.95
N PHE A 152 -4.12 -9.37 5.08
CA PHE A 152 -5.49 -9.85 4.98
C PHE A 152 -5.95 -10.53 6.28
N PHE A 153 -5.15 -11.45 6.81
CA PHE A 153 -5.49 -12.16 8.05
C PHE A 153 -5.50 -11.25 9.27
N LEU A 154 -4.59 -10.29 9.36
CA LEU A 154 -4.59 -9.28 10.42
C LEU A 154 -5.87 -8.44 10.37
N ALA A 155 -6.31 -8.03 9.18
CA ALA A 155 -7.57 -7.30 9.04
C ALA A 155 -8.77 -8.13 9.51
N GLN A 156 -8.81 -9.42 9.15
CA GLN A 156 -9.86 -10.33 9.65
C GLN A 156 -9.80 -10.49 11.18
N HIS A 157 -8.60 -10.62 11.74
CA HIS A 157 -8.43 -10.81 13.18
C HIS A 157 -8.85 -9.57 13.99
N PHE A 158 -8.47 -8.37 13.57
CA PHE A 158 -8.75 -7.15 14.34
C PHE A 158 -10.13 -6.54 14.06
N LEU A 159 -10.75 -6.86 12.93
CA LEU A 159 -12.03 -6.28 12.53
C LEU A 159 -13.16 -7.32 12.44
N GLY A 160 -12.83 -8.63 12.39
CA GLY A 160 -13.80 -9.70 12.15
C GLY A 160 -14.77 -9.95 13.31
N ASP A 161 -14.32 -9.73 14.54
CA ASP A 161 -15.12 -9.97 15.74
C ASP A 161 -16.03 -8.78 16.12
N ILE A 162 -16.05 -7.72 15.30
CA ILE A 162 -16.87 -6.54 15.56
C ILE A 162 -18.32 -6.83 15.16
N ASP A 163 -19.25 -6.63 16.10
CA ASP A 163 -20.68 -6.71 15.79
C ASP A 163 -21.14 -5.44 15.06
N PHE A 164 -21.31 -5.56 13.75
CA PHE A 164 -21.78 -4.48 12.88
C PHE A 164 -23.32 -4.31 12.88
N ASN A 165 -24.07 -5.14 13.60
CA ASN A 165 -25.53 -5.01 13.72
C ASN A 165 -25.88 -3.81 14.58
N ASP A 166 -25.11 -3.54 15.64
CA ASP A 166 -25.20 -2.30 16.38
C ASP A 166 -24.35 -1.20 15.75
N LYS A 167 -25.00 -0.42 14.91
CA LYS A 167 -24.38 0.56 14.04
C LYS A 167 -23.57 1.64 14.77
N LEU A 168 -23.98 2.05 15.96
CA LEU A 168 -23.33 3.09 16.73
C LEU A 168 -22.20 2.54 17.60
N GLU A 169 -22.40 1.37 18.18
CA GLU A 169 -21.40 0.72 19.03
C GLU A 169 -20.21 0.17 18.23
N ALA A 170 -20.42 -0.27 16.99
CA ALA A 170 -19.34 -0.75 16.11
C ALA A 170 -18.27 0.31 15.76
N ARG A 171 -18.59 1.60 15.85
CA ARG A 171 -17.68 2.70 15.43
C ARG A 171 -16.37 2.75 16.21
N ARG A 172 -16.43 2.63 17.54
CA ARG A 172 -15.23 2.69 18.38
C ARG A 172 -14.33 1.46 18.20
N PRO A 173 -14.83 0.22 18.27
CA PRO A 173 -14.04 -0.96 17.96
C PRO A 173 -13.42 -0.91 16.57
N TYR A 174 -14.18 -0.50 15.55
CA TYR A 174 -13.68 -0.36 14.20
C TYR A 174 -12.50 0.63 14.09
N ASN A 175 -12.65 1.84 14.63
CA ASN A 175 -11.57 2.83 14.60
C ASN A 175 -10.33 2.35 15.37
N ASN A 176 -10.51 1.69 16.51
CA ASN A 176 -9.40 1.12 17.27
C ASN A 176 -8.73 -0.01 16.49
N GLY A 177 -9.51 -0.91 15.89
CA GLY A 177 -9.00 -2.00 15.06
C GLY A 177 -8.19 -1.50 13.86
N VAL A 178 -8.72 -0.50 13.14
CA VAL A 178 -7.98 0.15 12.04
C VAL A 178 -6.70 0.83 12.52
N GLY A 179 -6.75 1.51 13.67
CA GLY A 179 -5.56 2.13 14.27
C GLY A 179 -4.49 1.08 14.64
N THR A 180 -4.90 -0.03 15.22
CA THR A 180 -4.00 -1.15 15.54
C THR A 180 -3.41 -1.78 14.29
N LEU A 181 -4.22 -2.02 13.26
CA LEU A 181 -3.76 -2.53 11.97
C LEU A 181 -2.74 -1.61 11.31
N THR A 182 -2.98 -0.30 11.36
CA THR A 182 -2.03 0.68 10.83
C THR A 182 -0.69 0.59 11.56
N PHE A 183 -0.71 0.44 12.88
CA PHE A 183 0.51 0.27 13.67
C PHE A 183 1.27 -1.01 13.31
N TRP A 184 0.59 -2.16 13.26
CA TRP A 184 1.20 -3.45 12.91
C TRP A 184 1.64 -3.53 11.45
N GLY A 185 0.98 -2.82 10.55
CA GLY A 185 1.35 -2.76 9.13
C GLY A 185 2.66 -2.00 8.86
N PHE A 186 3.19 -1.26 9.86
CA PHE A 186 4.50 -0.60 9.81
C PHE A 186 5.66 -1.44 10.36
N ILE A 187 5.39 -2.57 11.00
CA ILE A 187 6.39 -3.50 11.56
C ILE A 187 6.63 -4.65 10.59
#